data_ae99fa3a1de184637fb7108b353c2788
#
_entry.id   ae99fa3a1de184637fb7108b353c2788
#
_cell.length_a   1.000
_cell.length_b   1.000
_cell.length_c   1.000
_cell.angle_alpha   90.00
_cell.angle_beta   90.00
_cell.angle_gamma   90.00
#
_symmetry.space_group_name_H-M   'P 1'
#
loop_
_entity.id
_entity.type
_entity.pdbx_description
1 polymer ?
#
loop_
_entity_poly.entity_id
_entity_poly.type
_entity_poly.pdbx_seq_one_letter_code
_entity_poly.pdbx_strand_id
1 'polypeptide(L)'
;MPTEVFSVMVGGKAGEGVKKAAQVIAHLAMACGKQVFQEDDYQSLIKGGHNFSIVSIGDRPLWNSYKQHDLIISFDVRSIRLHSLELNPAGMHFCNADDCASADDRMIRLPMTSLARDSYGPNGNVSLVAVVIFSKVCGLDPDLLERTIHKEFSRDATGAITYLKKLDFVLNQLDLSPLRSWHQASEPESKLFSGNQLIALGAWAAGLDLYFSYPMTPASSILHYLALKRDSHKVYSIHAESELAAANMAIGACFAGKRCAVGSSGGGFALMQEAFSLAGMVEAPLLCFLSSRPGPATGVSTYTAQEDLFFALNQGHGEFPRIVASPDSFERAFTLAAELMDLAWEIQTPAILLTEKHLSECAANVHLDGHYLPDAPDSLNPEKEDYKRYAITESGVSPLKFPGCANSTDADVIKWNSHEHLESGVRTDAAEQIVAMKNKRKLKAQSLSLATKRYQRIASYGEGTTLVFAYGSTALELREAMKYHPFKLIVPIYLEPFPEEELEAYRGKEAIIVEHASQANFAEFLRIKLGIKAKANILRYDGRSWDSIELAKLIREAEHA
;
A
#
# COMPACT_ATOMS: atom_id res chain seq x y z
N MET A 1 17.95 20.99 -20.21
CA MET A 1 18.62 19.71 -19.88
C MET A 1 17.55 18.64 -19.95
N PRO A 2 17.81 17.42 -20.48
CA PRO A 2 16.83 16.36 -20.39
C PRO A 2 16.52 16.14 -18.90
N THR A 3 15.24 16.04 -18.57
CA THR A 3 14.80 15.73 -17.20
C THR A 3 15.41 14.42 -16.75
N GLU A 4 15.87 14.36 -15.49
CA GLU A 4 16.44 13.15 -14.87
C GLU A 4 15.45 11.97 -14.89
N VAL A 5 14.16 12.28 -14.98
CA VAL A 5 13.06 11.33 -15.01
C VAL A 5 12.31 11.44 -16.33
N PHE A 6 12.03 10.30 -16.95
CA PHE A 6 11.18 10.16 -18.13
C PHE A 6 9.79 9.70 -17.70
N SER A 7 8.77 10.49 -17.99
CA SER A 7 7.39 10.21 -17.57
C SER A 7 6.51 9.84 -18.75
N VAL A 8 5.79 8.73 -18.61
CA VAL A 8 4.83 8.21 -19.59
C VAL A 8 3.44 8.20 -18.99
N MET A 9 2.47 8.77 -19.69
CA MET A 9 1.05 8.67 -19.33
C MET A 9 0.29 7.88 -20.41
N VAL A 10 -0.50 6.90 -19.99
CA VAL A 10 -1.44 6.18 -20.84
C VAL A 10 -2.84 6.42 -20.32
N GLY A 11 -3.74 6.91 -21.16
CA GLY A 11 -5.12 7.23 -20.78
C GLY A 11 -6.16 6.64 -21.72
N GLY A 12 -7.33 6.26 -21.15
CA GLY A 12 -8.45 5.67 -21.90
C GLY A 12 -9.64 5.33 -21.02
N LYS A 13 -10.58 4.57 -21.57
CA LYS A 13 -11.78 4.10 -20.87
C LYS A 13 -11.49 2.82 -20.08
N ALA A 14 -12.29 2.55 -19.05
CA ALA A 14 -12.24 1.26 -18.34
C ALA A 14 -12.46 0.11 -19.30
N GLY A 15 -11.56 -0.88 -19.29
CA GLY A 15 -11.57 -2.04 -20.17
C GLY A 15 -10.63 -1.95 -21.39
N GLU A 16 -10.05 -0.79 -21.70
CA GLU A 16 -9.08 -0.62 -22.81
C GLU A 16 -7.65 -1.06 -22.46
N GLY A 17 -7.44 -1.55 -21.22
CA GLY A 17 -6.16 -2.13 -20.81
C GLY A 17 -5.07 -1.12 -20.45
N VAL A 18 -5.45 0.09 -20.04
CA VAL A 18 -4.56 1.18 -19.63
C VAL A 18 -3.54 0.70 -18.58
N LYS A 19 -4.02 0.12 -17.49
CA LYS A 19 -3.17 -0.42 -16.41
C LYS A 19 -2.22 -1.53 -16.90
N LYS A 20 -2.71 -2.41 -17.79
CA LYS A 20 -1.87 -3.47 -18.36
C LYS A 20 -0.78 -2.90 -19.26
N ALA A 21 -1.06 -1.88 -20.06
CA ALA A 21 -0.07 -1.19 -20.87
C ALA A 21 1.02 -0.57 -19.98
N ALA A 22 0.63 0.16 -18.94
CA ALA A 22 1.56 0.79 -17.99
C ALA A 22 2.46 -0.25 -17.30
N GLN A 23 1.89 -1.37 -16.84
CA GLN A 23 2.65 -2.47 -16.23
C GLN A 23 3.70 -3.05 -17.18
N VAL A 24 3.36 -3.26 -18.46
CA VAL A 24 4.31 -3.79 -19.45
C VAL A 24 5.39 -2.77 -19.78
N ILE A 25 5.03 -1.48 -19.88
CA ILE A 25 5.97 -0.36 -20.03
C ILE A 25 6.96 -0.34 -18.85
N ALA A 26 6.47 -0.48 -17.63
CA ALA A 26 7.31 -0.55 -16.44
C ALA A 26 8.29 -1.74 -16.49
N HIS A 27 7.82 -2.93 -16.88
CA HIS A 27 8.70 -4.11 -17.04
C HIS A 27 9.76 -3.93 -18.14
N LEU A 28 9.42 -3.30 -19.26
CA LEU A 28 10.39 -2.98 -20.32
C LEU A 28 11.46 -2.00 -19.82
N ALA A 29 11.07 -0.96 -19.09
CA ALA A 29 12.01 -0.02 -18.50
C ALA A 29 12.93 -0.70 -17.48
N MET A 30 12.38 -1.57 -16.63
CA MET A 30 13.17 -2.36 -15.67
C MET A 30 14.16 -3.29 -16.37
N ALA A 31 13.78 -3.92 -17.47
CA ALA A 31 14.68 -4.76 -18.28
C ALA A 31 15.84 -3.94 -18.90
N CYS A 32 15.71 -2.62 -18.98
CA CYS A 32 16.77 -1.68 -19.36
C CYS A 32 17.54 -1.13 -18.13
N GLY A 33 17.40 -1.75 -16.95
CA GLY A 33 18.09 -1.34 -15.72
C GLY A 33 17.53 -0.07 -15.08
N LYS A 34 16.32 0.36 -15.48
CA LYS A 34 15.71 1.59 -14.94
C LYS A 34 14.91 1.30 -13.68
N GLN A 35 14.80 2.34 -12.85
CA GLN A 35 13.89 2.40 -11.70
C GLN A 35 12.56 2.99 -12.17
N VAL A 36 11.46 2.46 -11.65
CA VAL A 36 10.11 2.88 -12.04
C VAL A 36 9.24 3.15 -10.83
N PHE A 37 8.32 4.10 -11.01
CA PHE A 37 7.18 4.31 -10.12
C PHE A 37 5.94 4.40 -10.98
N GLN A 38 4.96 3.53 -10.71
CA GLN A 38 3.68 3.47 -11.42
C GLN A 38 2.55 3.92 -10.52
N GLU A 39 1.78 4.90 -10.96
CA GLU A 39 0.54 5.36 -10.34
C GLU A 39 -0.63 5.09 -11.28
N ASP A 40 -1.69 4.45 -10.75
CA ASP A 40 -2.93 4.21 -11.49
C ASP A 40 -4.05 5.09 -10.92
N ASP A 41 -4.72 5.86 -11.80
CA ASP A 41 -5.94 6.62 -11.49
C ASP A 41 -7.11 6.01 -12.27
N TYR A 42 -8.17 5.68 -11.56
CA TYR A 42 -9.36 5.08 -12.14
C TYR A 42 -10.61 5.48 -11.38
N GLN A 43 -11.73 5.52 -12.09
CA GLN A 43 -13.02 5.79 -11.47
C GLN A 43 -13.65 4.49 -10.98
N SER A 44 -14.45 4.57 -9.91
CA SER A 44 -15.20 3.43 -9.37
C SER A 44 -16.39 3.05 -10.29
N LEU A 45 -16.09 2.68 -11.53
CA LEU A 45 -17.05 2.31 -12.57
C LEU A 45 -16.62 1.00 -13.23
N ILE A 46 -17.59 0.13 -13.52
CA ILE A 46 -17.33 -1.17 -14.19
C ILE A 46 -17.00 -0.95 -15.68
N LYS A 47 -17.66 -0.01 -16.35
CA LYS A 47 -17.44 0.36 -17.75
C LYS A 47 -17.53 1.86 -17.93
N GLY A 48 -16.76 2.39 -18.89
CA GLY A 48 -16.69 3.84 -19.14
C GLY A 48 -15.84 4.55 -18.11
N GLY A 49 -16.03 5.85 -17.98
CA GLY A 49 -15.18 6.69 -17.14
C GLY A 49 -13.83 6.98 -17.79
N HIS A 50 -12.98 7.66 -17.05
CA HIS A 50 -11.63 7.96 -17.47
C HIS A 50 -10.64 7.25 -16.53
N ASN A 51 -9.78 6.43 -17.10
CA ASN A 51 -8.68 5.78 -16.40
C ASN A 51 -7.38 6.23 -17.04
N PHE A 52 -6.37 6.46 -16.21
CA PHE A 52 -5.02 6.68 -16.71
C PHE A 52 -4.00 6.07 -15.78
N SER A 53 -2.81 5.79 -16.32
CA SER A 53 -1.67 5.31 -15.56
C SER A 53 -0.46 6.15 -15.93
N ILE A 54 0.32 6.52 -14.93
CA ILE A 54 1.59 7.23 -15.07
C ILE A 54 2.71 6.26 -14.73
N VAL A 55 3.73 6.17 -15.59
CA VAL A 55 4.96 5.44 -15.32
C VAL A 55 6.11 6.43 -15.36
N SER A 56 6.65 6.76 -14.21
CA SER A 56 7.86 7.58 -14.05
C SER A 56 9.08 6.67 -14.05
N ILE A 57 10.10 7.00 -14.83
CA ILE A 57 11.23 6.12 -15.14
C ILE A 57 12.53 6.93 -14.96
N GLY A 58 13.49 6.41 -14.20
CA GLY A 58 14.77 7.08 -13.91
C GLY A 58 15.91 6.12 -13.67
N ASP A 59 17.10 6.67 -13.46
CA ASP A 59 18.30 5.90 -13.14
C ASP A 59 18.51 5.70 -11.63
N ARG A 60 17.63 6.27 -10.82
CA ARG A 60 17.61 6.18 -9.36
C ARG A 60 16.25 5.74 -8.86
N PRO A 61 16.13 5.25 -7.62
CA PRO A 61 14.83 4.98 -7.00
C PRO A 61 13.90 6.20 -7.06
N LEU A 62 12.66 5.97 -7.41
CA LEU A 62 11.60 6.97 -7.50
C LEU A 62 10.54 6.65 -6.44
N TRP A 63 10.04 7.68 -5.77
CA TRP A 63 9.07 7.54 -4.70
C TRP A 63 7.74 8.23 -4.98
N ASN A 64 7.63 8.88 -6.16
CA ASN A 64 6.39 9.52 -6.59
C ASN A 64 6.28 9.58 -8.11
N SER A 65 5.07 9.81 -8.61
CA SER A 65 4.80 10.06 -10.02
C SER A 65 5.12 11.51 -10.41
N TYR A 66 5.47 11.72 -11.66
CA TYR A 66 5.73 13.04 -12.25
C TYR A 66 4.57 13.46 -13.13
N LYS A 67 4.02 14.65 -12.90
CA LYS A 67 2.80 15.16 -13.55
C LYS A 67 3.05 15.84 -14.91
N GLN A 68 4.32 16.08 -15.28
CA GLN A 68 4.72 16.51 -16.62
C GLN A 68 5.27 15.30 -17.38
N HIS A 69 4.76 15.04 -18.60
CA HIS A 69 5.02 13.80 -19.31
C HIS A 69 5.85 14.01 -20.57
N ASP A 70 6.82 13.14 -20.80
CA ASP A 70 7.61 13.11 -22.06
C ASP A 70 6.87 12.33 -23.15
N LEU A 71 5.99 11.40 -22.76
CA LEU A 71 5.15 10.62 -23.66
C LEU A 71 3.72 10.54 -23.13
N ILE A 72 2.76 10.99 -23.91
CA ILE A 72 1.33 10.81 -23.66
C ILE A 72 0.75 9.90 -24.73
N ILE A 73 -0.03 8.89 -24.33
CA ILE A 73 -0.74 7.98 -25.22
C ILE A 73 -2.21 7.99 -24.83
N SER A 74 -3.04 8.58 -25.68
CA SER A 74 -4.47 8.77 -25.45
C SER A 74 -5.30 7.84 -26.31
N PHE A 75 -6.02 6.90 -25.69
CA PHE A 75 -6.92 5.97 -26.40
C PHE A 75 -8.27 6.61 -26.74
N ASP A 76 -8.64 7.69 -26.05
CA ASP A 76 -9.90 8.41 -26.27
C ASP A 76 -9.74 9.93 -26.21
N VAL A 77 -10.79 10.63 -26.68
CA VAL A 77 -10.83 12.09 -26.71
C VAL A 77 -10.82 12.74 -25.31
N ARG A 78 -11.31 12.01 -24.29
CA ARG A 78 -11.34 12.51 -22.90
C ARG A 78 -9.93 12.59 -22.33
N SER A 79 -9.10 11.57 -22.59
CA SER A 79 -7.68 11.58 -22.19
C SER A 79 -6.94 12.76 -22.81
N ILE A 80 -7.20 13.06 -24.10
CA ILE A 80 -6.62 14.24 -24.76
C ILE A 80 -7.00 15.53 -24.03
N ARG A 81 -8.30 15.73 -23.76
CA ARG A 81 -8.78 16.96 -23.11
C ARG A 81 -8.22 17.18 -21.71
N LEU A 82 -8.00 16.11 -20.98
CA LEU A 82 -7.55 16.19 -19.59
C LEU A 82 -6.03 16.36 -19.47
N HIS A 83 -5.25 15.74 -20.36
CA HIS A 83 -3.81 15.58 -20.16
C HIS A 83 -2.91 16.27 -21.19
N SER A 84 -3.48 16.91 -22.25
CA SER A 84 -2.64 17.54 -23.29
C SER A 84 -1.73 18.65 -22.75
N LEU A 85 -2.13 19.34 -21.68
CA LEU A 85 -1.35 20.41 -21.05
C LEU A 85 -0.23 19.88 -20.14
N GLU A 86 -0.26 18.60 -19.83
CA GLU A 86 0.76 17.92 -19.01
C GLU A 86 1.94 17.42 -19.86
N LEU A 87 1.93 17.65 -21.19
CA LEU A 87 3.01 17.27 -22.09
C LEU A 87 4.20 18.22 -21.94
N ASN A 88 5.39 17.65 -21.75
CA ASN A 88 6.65 18.40 -21.80
C ASN A 88 6.86 19.06 -23.18
N PRO A 89 7.51 20.21 -23.27
CA PRO A 89 7.70 20.93 -24.55
C PRO A 89 8.40 20.10 -25.66
N ALA A 90 9.27 19.17 -25.27
CA ALA A 90 9.96 18.24 -26.19
C ALA A 90 9.31 16.84 -26.24
N GLY A 91 8.15 16.67 -25.60
CA GLY A 91 7.44 15.38 -25.50
C GLY A 91 6.66 15.04 -26.76
N MET A 92 6.20 13.80 -26.82
CA MET A 92 5.35 13.28 -27.88
C MET A 92 3.96 12.91 -27.37
N HIS A 93 2.91 13.28 -28.11
CA HIS A 93 1.54 12.89 -27.79
C HIS A 93 0.95 12.06 -28.92
N PHE A 94 0.70 10.78 -28.68
CA PHE A 94 -0.01 9.89 -29.59
C PHE A 94 -1.48 9.82 -29.24
N CYS A 95 -2.35 9.95 -30.24
CA CYS A 95 -3.80 9.84 -30.03
C CYS A 95 -4.46 8.87 -31.00
N ASN A 96 -5.53 8.22 -30.52
CA ASN A 96 -6.34 7.30 -31.29
C ASN A 96 -7.20 8.04 -32.33
N ALA A 97 -6.84 7.95 -33.60
CA ALA A 97 -7.55 8.60 -34.70
C ALA A 97 -8.97 8.06 -34.90
N ASP A 98 -9.26 6.84 -34.46
CA ASP A 98 -10.60 6.24 -34.58
C ASP A 98 -11.63 6.85 -33.62
N ASP A 99 -11.19 7.44 -32.51
CA ASP A 99 -12.06 8.06 -31.49
C ASP A 99 -11.95 9.60 -31.48
N CYS A 100 -11.01 10.19 -32.23
CA CYS A 100 -10.72 11.61 -32.22
C CYS A 100 -10.73 12.24 -33.61
N ALA A 101 -11.81 12.93 -33.96
CA ALA A 101 -11.97 13.59 -35.27
C ALA A 101 -11.13 14.86 -35.43
N SER A 102 -10.86 15.60 -34.32
CA SER A 102 -10.09 16.84 -34.32
C SER A 102 -9.02 16.82 -33.24
N ALA A 103 -7.79 16.61 -33.61
CA ALA A 103 -6.63 16.76 -32.74
C ALA A 103 -5.82 18.00 -33.18
N ASP A 104 -5.08 18.59 -32.23
CA ASP A 104 -4.06 19.58 -32.49
C ASP A 104 -3.00 18.99 -33.46
N ASP A 105 -2.51 19.77 -34.42
CA ASP A 105 -1.48 19.35 -35.40
C ASP A 105 -0.18 18.84 -34.74
N ARG A 106 0.02 19.13 -33.46
CA ARG A 106 1.14 18.62 -32.67
C ARG A 106 0.99 17.17 -32.21
N MET A 107 -0.19 16.55 -32.44
CA MET A 107 -0.47 15.18 -32.01
C MET A 107 -0.22 14.18 -33.15
N ILE A 108 0.43 13.07 -32.81
CA ILE A 108 0.67 11.98 -33.72
C ILE A 108 -0.56 11.07 -33.72
N ARG A 109 -1.27 11.04 -34.84
CA ARG A 109 -2.54 10.33 -34.98
C ARG A 109 -2.33 8.91 -35.52
N LEU A 110 -2.84 7.92 -34.78
CA LEU A 110 -2.82 6.50 -35.18
C LEU A 110 -4.22 5.90 -35.08
N PRO A 111 -4.69 5.10 -36.05
CA PRO A 111 -5.98 4.39 -35.98
C PRO A 111 -5.85 3.17 -35.04
N MET A 112 -5.66 3.41 -33.73
CA MET A 112 -5.27 2.40 -32.74
C MET A 112 -6.31 1.28 -32.60
N THR A 113 -7.60 1.62 -32.58
CA THR A 113 -8.69 0.65 -32.48
C THR A 113 -8.83 -0.19 -33.73
N SER A 114 -8.74 0.41 -34.92
CA SER A 114 -8.77 -0.29 -36.18
C SER A 114 -7.59 -1.25 -36.32
N LEU A 115 -6.37 -0.79 -36.01
CA LEU A 115 -5.17 -1.63 -35.99
C LEU A 115 -5.30 -2.81 -35.03
N ALA A 116 -5.85 -2.62 -33.84
CA ALA A 116 -6.08 -3.68 -32.89
C ALA A 116 -7.11 -4.69 -33.40
N ARG A 117 -8.23 -4.22 -33.99
CA ARG A 117 -9.28 -5.05 -34.54
C ARG A 117 -8.80 -5.90 -35.72
N ASP A 118 -8.03 -5.33 -36.62
CA ASP A 118 -7.50 -6.02 -37.80
C ASP A 118 -6.51 -7.13 -37.48
N SER A 119 -5.95 -7.11 -36.28
CA SER A 119 -4.94 -8.06 -35.81
C SER A 119 -5.48 -9.13 -34.87
N TYR A 120 -6.43 -8.75 -33.99
CA TYR A 120 -7.03 -9.62 -32.97
C TYR A 120 -8.52 -9.91 -33.18
N GLY A 121 -9.13 -9.38 -34.24
CA GLY A 121 -10.56 -9.43 -34.42
C GLY A 121 -11.32 -8.46 -33.49
N PRO A 122 -12.65 -8.65 -33.33
CA PRO A 122 -13.52 -7.67 -32.62
C PRO A 122 -13.14 -7.35 -31.19
N ASN A 123 -12.39 -8.24 -30.54
CA ASN A 123 -11.94 -8.10 -29.15
C ASN A 123 -10.51 -7.57 -29.01
N GLY A 124 -9.92 -7.04 -30.11
CA GLY A 124 -8.57 -6.50 -30.09
C GLY A 124 -8.39 -5.40 -29.05
N ASN A 125 -7.36 -5.52 -28.22
CA ASN A 125 -7.07 -4.60 -27.13
C ASN A 125 -6.00 -3.57 -27.55
N VAL A 126 -6.31 -2.28 -27.39
CA VAL A 126 -5.41 -1.17 -27.74
C VAL A 126 -4.17 -1.06 -26.83
N SER A 127 -4.15 -1.75 -25.68
CA SER A 127 -3.04 -1.67 -24.72
C SER A 127 -1.68 -1.99 -25.33
N LEU A 128 -1.62 -2.92 -26.29
CA LEU A 128 -0.39 -3.30 -26.96
C LEU A 128 0.18 -2.17 -27.83
N VAL A 129 -0.68 -1.31 -28.41
CA VAL A 129 -0.24 -0.13 -29.18
C VAL A 129 0.63 0.78 -28.33
N ALA A 130 0.20 1.05 -27.10
CA ALA A 130 0.96 1.89 -26.18
C ALA A 130 2.35 1.30 -25.86
N VAL A 131 2.42 -0.02 -25.70
CA VAL A 131 3.69 -0.72 -25.44
C VAL A 131 4.66 -0.60 -26.63
N VAL A 132 4.15 -0.73 -27.84
CA VAL A 132 4.97 -0.62 -29.07
C VAL A 132 5.41 0.84 -29.31
N ILE A 133 4.51 1.80 -29.11
CA ILE A 133 4.86 3.23 -29.16
C ILE A 133 6.01 3.54 -28.19
N PHE A 134 5.86 3.10 -26.92
CA PHE A 134 6.90 3.28 -25.92
C PHE A 134 8.24 2.67 -26.34
N SER A 135 8.22 1.44 -26.85
CA SER A 135 9.42 0.76 -27.34
C SER A 135 10.13 1.56 -28.45
N LYS A 136 9.38 2.12 -29.39
CA LYS A 136 9.94 2.96 -30.48
C LYS A 136 10.49 4.28 -29.96
N VAL A 137 9.73 4.96 -29.11
CA VAL A 137 10.13 6.26 -28.53
C VAL A 137 11.36 6.13 -27.65
N CYS A 138 11.56 4.97 -27.03
CA CYS A 138 12.73 4.68 -26.18
C CYS A 138 13.85 3.92 -26.90
N GLY A 139 13.71 3.63 -28.22
CA GLY A 139 14.72 2.95 -29.02
C GLY A 139 15.08 1.56 -28.51
N LEU A 140 14.07 0.80 -28.00
CA LEU A 140 14.30 -0.51 -27.41
C LEU A 140 14.57 -1.58 -28.48
N ASP A 141 15.36 -2.59 -28.09
CA ASP A 141 15.62 -3.76 -28.90
C ASP A 141 14.30 -4.51 -29.21
N PRO A 142 13.99 -4.79 -30.50
CA PRO A 142 12.81 -5.57 -30.90
C PRO A 142 12.72 -6.95 -30.23
N ASP A 143 13.86 -7.62 -29.99
CA ASP A 143 13.89 -8.93 -29.33
C ASP A 143 13.48 -8.84 -27.86
N LEU A 144 13.85 -7.75 -27.18
CA LEU A 144 13.41 -7.49 -25.81
C LEU A 144 11.90 -7.29 -25.77
N LEU A 145 11.35 -6.52 -26.69
CA LEU A 145 9.92 -6.27 -26.80
C LEU A 145 9.16 -7.58 -27.04
N GLU A 146 9.61 -8.41 -27.99
CA GLU A 146 8.97 -9.68 -28.33
C GLU A 146 8.96 -10.65 -27.13
N ARG A 147 10.09 -10.82 -26.43
CA ARG A 147 10.18 -11.64 -25.22
C ARG A 147 9.25 -11.16 -24.10
N THR A 148 9.20 -9.84 -23.89
CA THR A 148 8.34 -9.26 -22.87
C THR A 148 6.87 -9.49 -23.18
N ILE A 149 6.47 -9.33 -24.44
CA ILE A 149 5.09 -9.60 -24.87
C ILE A 149 4.73 -11.07 -24.73
N HIS A 150 5.63 -11.99 -25.10
CA HIS A 150 5.42 -13.42 -24.87
C HIS A 150 5.11 -13.73 -23.39
N LYS A 151 5.87 -13.16 -22.49
CA LYS A 151 5.70 -13.34 -21.04
C LYS A 151 4.39 -12.74 -20.53
N GLU A 152 4.10 -11.50 -20.93
CA GLU A 152 2.98 -10.73 -20.38
C GLU A 152 1.61 -11.05 -21.02
N PHE A 153 1.60 -11.54 -22.26
CA PHE A 153 0.41 -11.90 -23.02
C PHE A 153 0.37 -13.40 -23.38
N SER A 154 0.85 -14.24 -22.49
CA SER A 154 1.07 -15.68 -22.70
C SER A 154 -0.16 -16.48 -23.19
N ARG A 155 -1.39 -16.00 -22.94
CA ARG A 155 -2.64 -16.65 -23.41
C ARG A 155 -2.86 -16.53 -24.92
N ASP A 156 -2.27 -15.51 -25.57
CA ASP A 156 -2.34 -15.28 -27.02
C ASP A 156 -1.07 -14.61 -27.55
N ALA A 157 0.07 -15.23 -27.25
CA ALA A 157 1.36 -14.70 -27.65
C ALA A 157 1.53 -14.61 -29.17
N THR A 158 0.99 -15.56 -29.93
CA THR A 158 1.11 -15.60 -31.41
C THR A 158 0.35 -14.43 -32.05
N GLY A 159 -0.87 -14.16 -31.61
CA GLY A 159 -1.65 -13.01 -32.06
C GLY A 159 -0.96 -11.70 -31.71
N ALA A 160 -0.41 -11.58 -30.47
CA ALA A 160 0.32 -10.43 -30.00
C ALA A 160 1.54 -10.10 -30.88
N ILE A 161 2.33 -11.10 -31.27
CA ILE A 161 3.51 -10.93 -32.14
C ILE A 161 3.13 -10.55 -33.55
N THR A 162 2.08 -11.15 -34.10
CA THR A 162 1.57 -10.79 -35.44
C THR A 162 1.13 -9.33 -35.48
N TYR A 163 0.48 -8.88 -34.41
CA TYR A 163 0.08 -7.48 -34.24
C TYR A 163 1.26 -6.54 -34.09
N LEU A 164 2.28 -6.94 -33.33
CA LEU A 164 3.55 -6.23 -33.23
C LEU A 164 4.15 -5.88 -34.57
N LYS A 165 4.28 -6.88 -35.45
CA LYS A 165 4.90 -6.70 -36.77
C LYS A 165 4.12 -5.72 -37.64
N LYS A 166 2.79 -5.72 -37.55
CA LYS A 166 1.94 -4.75 -38.28
C LYS A 166 2.10 -3.34 -37.70
N LEU A 167 2.10 -3.18 -36.35
CA LEU A 167 2.31 -1.89 -35.70
C LEU A 167 3.69 -1.33 -36.00
N ASP A 168 4.71 -2.17 -35.93
CA ASP A 168 6.08 -1.78 -36.26
C ASP A 168 6.17 -1.25 -37.69
N PHE A 169 5.53 -1.94 -38.67
CA PHE A 169 5.46 -1.48 -40.06
C PHE A 169 4.79 -0.10 -40.17
N VAL A 170 3.68 0.15 -39.48
CA VAL A 170 2.98 1.44 -39.48
C VAL A 170 3.82 2.54 -38.81
N LEU A 171 4.42 2.26 -37.67
CA LEU A 171 5.25 3.23 -36.94
C LEU A 171 6.55 3.57 -37.66
N ASN A 172 7.13 2.63 -38.42
CA ASN A 172 8.32 2.87 -39.24
C ASN A 172 8.05 3.80 -40.43
N GLN A 173 6.79 4.03 -40.81
CA GLN A 173 6.41 5.01 -41.82
C GLN A 173 6.36 6.45 -41.24
N LEU A 174 6.34 6.58 -39.93
CA LEU A 174 6.42 7.86 -39.25
C LEU A 174 7.89 8.21 -39.03
N ASP A 175 8.30 9.43 -39.37
CA ASP A 175 9.66 9.94 -39.10
C ASP A 175 9.80 10.25 -37.59
N LEU A 176 9.92 9.20 -36.78
CA LEU A 176 9.99 9.28 -35.34
C LEU A 176 11.47 9.19 -34.90
N SER A 177 12.03 10.31 -34.47
CA SER A 177 13.30 10.30 -33.76
C SER A 177 13.05 9.85 -32.32
N PRO A 178 13.76 8.82 -31.81
CA PRO A 178 13.60 8.38 -30.43
C PRO A 178 13.92 9.48 -29.42
N LEU A 179 13.07 9.66 -28.39
CA LEU A 179 13.33 10.59 -27.28
C LEU A 179 14.42 10.06 -26.35
N ARG A 180 14.62 8.75 -26.33
CA ARG A 180 15.63 8.05 -25.53
C ARG A 180 16.23 6.91 -26.37
N SER A 181 17.38 6.40 -25.91
CA SER A 181 17.99 5.19 -26.48
C SER A 181 18.43 4.32 -25.31
N TRP A 182 17.54 3.40 -24.93
CA TRP A 182 17.79 2.48 -23.83
C TRP A 182 18.15 1.09 -24.34
N HIS A 183 19.13 0.49 -23.68
CA HIS A 183 19.62 -0.83 -24.03
C HIS A 183 19.29 -1.81 -22.89
N GLN A 184 19.10 -3.07 -23.24
CA GLN A 184 18.88 -4.12 -22.27
C GLN A 184 20.08 -4.18 -21.30
N ALA A 185 19.77 -4.19 -20.00
CA ALA A 185 20.73 -4.45 -18.94
C ALA A 185 20.73 -5.94 -18.55
N SER A 186 21.57 -6.33 -17.59
CA SER A 186 21.44 -7.61 -16.90
C SER A 186 20.04 -7.74 -16.28
N GLU A 187 19.57 -8.99 -16.06
CA GLU A 187 18.26 -9.19 -15.44
C GLU A 187 18.15 -8.39 -14.13
N PRO A 188 17.06 -7.64 -13.96
CA PRO A 188 16.88 -6.83 -12.76
C PRO A 188 16.72 -7.73 -11.52
N GLU A 189 17.49 -7.46 -10.48
CA GLU A 189 17.34 -8.13 -9.18
C GLU A 189 16.04 -7.74 -8.48
N SER A 190 15.49 -6.57 -8.81
CA SER A 190 14.23 -6.05 -8.28
C SER A 190 13.03 -6.51 -9.12
N LYS A 191 11.85 -6.56 -8.48
CA LYS A 191 10.57 -6.83 -9.14
C LYS A 191 9.60 -5.68 -8.91
N LEU A 192 8.64 -5.52 -9.83
CA LEU A 192 7.57 -4.54 -9.70
C LEU A 192 6.50 -5.06 -8.74
N PHE A 193 6.33 -4.37 -7.61
CA PHE A 193 5.30 -4.69 -6.62
C PHE A 193 4.48 -3.47 -6.26
N SER A 194 3.18 -3.67 -6.04
CA SER A 194 2.35 -2.69 -5.34
C SER A 194 2.49 -2.86 -3.82
N GLY A 195 2.15 -1.81 -3.06
CA GLY A 195 2.18 -1.88 -1.59
C GLY A 195 1.30 -2.99 -1.04
N ASN A 196 0.10 -3.21 -1.59
CA ASN A 196 -0.78 -4.30 -1.19
C ASN A 196 -0.21 -5.70 -1.47
N GLN A 197 0.55 -5.86 -2.55
CA GLN A 197 1.26 -7.12 -2.80
C GLN A 197 2.36 -7.35 -1.77
N LEU A 198 3.07 -6.30 -1.37
CA LEU A 198 4.11 -6.36 -0.35
C LEU A 198 3.54 -6.63 1.04
N ILE A 199 2.43 -5.98 1.41
CA ILE A 199 1.69 -6.27 2.65
C ILE A 199 1.25 -7.75 2.70
N ALA A 200 0.69 -8.26 1.60
CA ALA A 200 0.29 -9.66 1.50
C ALA A 200 1.48 -10.63 1.64
N LEU A 201 2.60 -10.32 0.97
CA LEU A 201 3.82 -11.11 1.04
C LEU A 201 4.47 -11.07 2.41
N GLY A 202 4.51 -9.91 3.07
CA GLY A 202 5.04 -9.77 4.43
C GLY A 202 4.23 -10.58 5.45
N ALA A 203 2.91 -10.50 5.40
CA ALA A 203 2.05 -11.30 6.26
C ALA A 203 2.21 -12.81 5.99
N TRP A 204 2.32 -13.21 4.72
CA TRP A 204 2.60 -14.59 4.35
C TRP A 204 3.95 -15.07 4.89
N ALA A 205 4.99 -14.26 4.78
CA ALA A 205 6.32 -14.57 5.29
C ALA A 205 6.30 -14.78 6.82
N ALA A 206 5.44 -14.08 7.55
CA ALA A 206 5.19 -14.27 8.97
C ALA A 206 4.13 -15.37 9.27
N GLY A 207 3.84 -16.24 8.32
CA GLY A 207 2.99 -17.41 8.53
C GLY A 207 1.48 -17.17 8.46
N LEU A 208 1.00 -16.20 7.72
CA LEU A 208 -0.43 -16.02 7.46
C LEU A 208 -1.05 -17.29 6.89
N ASP A 209 -2.04 -17.87 7.57
CA ASP A 209 -2.82 -19.04 7.13
C ASP A 209 -4.08 -18.61 6.36
N LEU A 210 -4.81 -17.61 6.89
CA LEU A 210 -6.14 -17.24 6.43
C LEU A 210 -6.27 -15.71 6.31
N TYR A 211 -6.86 -15.27 5.21
CA TYR A 211 -7.21 -13.87 5.00
C TYR A 211 -8.70 -13.72 4.73
N PHE A 212 -9.39 -12.94 5.55
CA PHE A 212 -10.82 -12.69 5.43
C PHE A 212 -11.08 -11.25 5.01
N SER A 213 -11.89 -11.03 3.97
CA SER A 213 -12.23 -9.67 3.55
C SER A 213 -13.55 -9.63 2.81
N TYR A 214 -14.34 -8.60 3.05
CA TYR A 214 -15.30 -8.09 2.07
C TYR A 214 -14.57 -7.08 1.19
N PRO A 215 -14.62 -7.19 -0.15
CA PRO A 215 -13.80 -6.35 -1.04
C PRO A 215 -14.15 -4.87 -0.92
N MET A 216 -13.23 -4.07 -0.40
CA MET A 216 -13.35 -2.62 -0.33
C MET A 216 -12.05 -1.97 -0.81
N THR A 217 -12.15 -1.13 -1.85
CA THR A 217 -11.02 -0.35 -2.39
C THR A 217 -10.53 0.65 -1.33
N PRO A 218 -9.18 0.81 -1.14
CA PRO A 218 -8.05 0.23 -1.89
C PRO A 218 -7.57 -1.15 -1.39
N ALA A 219 -8.08 -1.72 -0.30
CA ALA A 219 -7.55 -2.96 0.29
C ALA A 219 -7.88 -4.23 -0.52
N SER A 220 -8.86 -4.21 -1.43
CA SER A 220 -9.37 -5.39 -2.15
C SER A 220 -8.32 -6.13 -2.98
N SER A 221 -7.27 -5.48 -3.44
CA SER A 221 -6.20 -6.13 -4.22
C SER A 221 -5.37 -7.12 -3.41
N ILE A 222 -5.34 -7.02 -2.07
CA ILE A 222 -4.74 -8.03 -1.17
C ILE A 222 -5.47 -9.37 -1.33
N LEU A 223 -6.82 -9.36 -1.26
CA LEU A 223 -7.66 -10.55 -1.43
C LEU A 223 -7.38 -11.23 -2.79
N HIS A 224 -7.36 -10.44 -3.86
CA HIS A 224 -7.13 -10.96 -5.21
C HIS A 224 -5.72 -11.54 -5.35
N TYR A 225 -4.71 -10.87 -4.82
CA TYR A 225 -3.33 -11.34 -4.89
C TYR A 225 -3.14 -12.66 -4.15
N LEU A 226 -3.64 -12.78 -2.92
CA LEU A 226 -3.56 -14.01 -2.13
C LEU A 226 -4.35 -15.16 -2.79
N ALA A 227 -5.51 -14.88 -3.39
CA ALA A 227 -6.29 -15.87 -4.13
C ALA A 227 -5.50 -16.44 -5.32
N LEU A 228 -4.79 -15.59 -6.08
CA LEU A 228 -3.94 -16.00 -7.21
C LEU A 228 -2.72 -16.81 -6.75
N LYS A 229 -2.25 -16.61 -5.53
CA LYS A 229 -1.07 -17.27 -4.95
C LYS A 229 -1.38 -18.45 -4.03
N ARG A 230 -2.65 -18.85 -3.92
CA ARG A 230 -3.12 -19.91 -3.02
C ARG A 230 -2.27 -21.17 -3.07
N ASP A 231 -2.01 -21.71 -4.26
CA ASP A 231 -1.33 -23.00 -4.40
C ASP A 231 0.16 -22.91 -4.05
N SER A 232 0.80 -21.78 -4.33
CA SER A 232 2.23 -21.57 -4.03
C SER A 232 2.49 -21.15 -2.59
N HIS A 233 1.57 -20.41 -1.97
CA HIS A 233 1.76 -19.82 -0.64
C HIS A 233 0.96 -20.52 0.46
N LYS A 234 0.02 -21.42 0.09
CA LYS A 234 -0.86 -22.16 1.01
C LYS A 234 -1.69 -21.24 1.94
N VAL A 235 -1.96 -20.01 1.50
CA VAL A 235 -2.84 -19.07 2.20
C VAL A 235 -4.23 -19.17 1.60
N TYR A 236 -5.24 -19.30 2.44
CA TYR A 236 -6.63 -19.30 1.98
C TYR A 236 -7.24 -17.92 2.17
N SER A 237 -7.58 -17.26 1.07
CA SER A 237 -8.33 -16.01 1.08
C SER A 237 -9.83 -16.27 0.98
N ILE A 238 -10.59 -15.71 1.89
CA ILE A 238 -12.03 -15.94 2.04
C ILE A 238 -12.76 -14.63 1.81
N HIS A 239 -13.60 -14.62 0.77
CA HIS A 239 -14.52 -13.53 0.51
C HIS A 239 -15.71 -13.66 1.45
N ALA A 240 -15.74 -12.85 2.50
CA ALA A 240 -16.83 -12.81 3.46
C ALA A 240 -18.03 -12.02 2.92
N GLU A 241 -19.21 -12.23 3.49
CA GLU A 241 -20.44 -11.52 3.11
C GLU A 241 -20.49 -10.05 3.57
N SER A 242 -19.69 -9.70 4.58
CA SER A 242 -19.56 -8.34 5.13
C SER A 242 -18.25 -8.22 5.91
N GLU A 243 -17.84 -7.00 6.23
CA GLU A 243 -16.69 -6.72 7.08
C GLU A 243 -16.91 -7.23 8.51
N LEU A 244 -18.13 -7.15 9.02
CA LEU A 244 -18.50 -7.70 10.33
C LEU A 244 -18.28 -9.22 10.36
N ALA A 245 -18.72 -9.94 9.33
CA ALA A 245 -18.48 -11.38 9.21
C ALA A 245 -16.97 -11.68 9.09
N ALA A 246 -16.23 -10.92 8.27
CA ALA A 246 -14.79 -11.10 8.10
C ALA A 246 -14.03 -11.01 9.43
N ALA A 247 -14.28 -9.97 10.23
CA ALA A 247 -13.61 -9.79 11.51
C ALA A 247 -13.94 -10.90 12.53
N ASN A 248 -15.20 -11.32 12.61
CA ASN A 248 -15.59 -12.40 13.53
C ASN A 248 -15.08 -13.78 13.08
N MET A 249 -15.04 -14.06 11.77
CA MET A 249 -14.39 -15.26 11.23
C MET A 249 -12.90 -15.29 11.59
N ALA A 250 -12.20 -14.14 11.49
CA ALA A 250 -10.80 -14.04 11.84
C ALA A 250 -10.56 -14.28 13.33
N ILE A 251 -11.39 -13.75 14.23
CA ILE A 251 -11.30 -14.02 15.67
C ILE A 251 -11.51 -15.52 15.96
N GLY A 252 -12.50 -16.15 15.30
CA GLY A 252 -12.72 -17.59 15.41
C GLY A 252 -11.55 -18.42 14.90
N ALA A 253 -10.90 -17.99 13.82
CA ALA A 253 -9.69 -18.63 13.30
C ALA A 253 -8.49 -18.47 14.26
N CYS A 254 -8.31 -17.30 14.88
CA CYS A 254 -7.32 -17.09 15.94
C CYS A 254 -7.56 -18.04 17.13
N PHE A 255 -8.81 -18.26 17.53
CA PHE A 255 -9.18 -19.23 18.57
C PHE A 255 -8.75 -20.66 18.21
N ALA A 256 -8.81 -21.01 16.93
CA ALA A 256 -8.35 -22.32 16.42
C ALA A 256 -6.83 -22.37 16.14
N GLY A 257 -6.06 -21.37 16.55
CA GLY A 257 -4.60 -21.35 16.38
C GLY A 257 -4.12 -20.98 14.98
N LYS A 258 -4.96 -20.32 14.17
CA LYS A 258 -4.61 -19.91 12.82
C LYS A 258 -4.18 -18.45 12.77
N ARG A 259 -3.00 -18.20 12.19
CA ARG A 259 -2.56 -16.83 11.89
C ARG A 259 -3.44 -16.26 10.80
N CYS A 260 -4.16 -15.19 11.11
CA CYS A 260 -5.09 -14.62 10.16
C CYS A 260 -5.07 -13.09 10.17
N ALA A 261 -5.54 -12.53 9.06
CA ALA A 261 -5.71 -11.10 8.91
C ALA A 261 -7.04 -10.77 8.24
N VAL A 262 -7.48 -9.53 8.46
CA VAL A 262 -8.60 -8.90 7.76
C VAL A 262 -8.09 -7.67 7.01
N GLY A 263 -8.83 -7.22 5.99
CA GLY A 263 -8.49 -5.98 5.29
C GLY A 263 -9.74 -5.25 4.83
N SER A 264 -9.71 -3.92 4.97
CA SER A 264 -10.79 -3.05 4.55
C SER A 264 -10.31 -1.60 4.40
N SER A 265 -11.24 -0.68 4.16
CA SER A 265 -11.07 0.76 4.19
C SER A 265 -11.92 1.34 5.34
N GLY A 266 -11.84 2.65 5.60
CA GLY A 266 -12.46 3.29 6.76
C GLY A 266 -13.92 2.95 6.99
N GLY A 267 -14.75 2.90 5.94
CA GLY A 267 -16.17 2.52 6.07
C GLY A 267 -16.39 1.09 6.55
N GLY A 268 -15.66 0.11 6.00
CA GLY A 268 -15.76 -1.27 6.45
C GLY A 268 -15.08 -1.51 7.80
N PHE A 269 -14.01 -0.77 8.07
CA PHE A 269 -13.36 -0.78 9.38
C PHE A 269 -14.29 -0.28 10.49
N ALA A 270 -15.20 0.66 10.19
CA ALA A 270 -16.24 1.09 11.12
C ALA A 270 -17.21 -0.06 11.49
N LEU A 271 -17.53 -0.95 10.55
CA LEU A 271 -18.36 -2.13 10.81
C LEU A 271 -17.65 -3.18 11.68
N MET A 272 -16.33 -3.16 11.79
CA MET A 272 -15.53 -4.07 12.61
C MET A 272 -15.37 -3.59 14.07
N GLN A 273 -15.93 -2.45 14.47
CA GLN A 273 -15.66 -1.80 15.76
C GLN A 273 -15.92 -2.71 16.97
N GLU A 274 -17.05 -3.41 16.98
CA GLU A 274 -17.37 -4.35 18.07
C GLU A 274 -16.42 -5.55 18.08
N ALA A 275 -16.09 -6.10 16.92
CA ALA A 275 -15.14 -7.21 16.80
C ALA A 275 -13.75 -6.84 17.33
N PHE A 276 -13.27 -5.60 17.14
CA PHE A 276 -12.01 -5.14 17.75
C PHE A 276 -12.10 -5.06 19.28
N SER A 277 -13.24 -4.63 19.83
CA SER A 277 -13.49 -4.66 21.28
C SER A 277 -13.47 -6.08 21.82
N LEU A 278 -14.11 -7.01 21.10
CA LEU A 278 -14.08 -8.44 21.42
C LEU A 278 -12.63 -8.97 21.36
N ALA A 279 -11.90 -8.68 20.28
CA ALA A 279 -10.50 -9.10 20.15
C ALA A 279 -9.62 -8.58 21.30
N GLY A 280 -9.85 -7.35 21.76
CA GLY A 280 -9.18 -6.79 22.93
C GLY A 280 -9.52 -7.52 24.24
N MET A 281 -10.81 -7.88 24.44
CA MET A 281 -11.26 -8.57 25.65
C MET A 281 -10.79 -10.02 25.68
N VAL A 282 -10.90 -10.76 24.58
CA VAL A 282 -10.47 -12.17 24.50
C VAL A 282 -8.97 -12.31 24.25
N GLU A 283 -8.28 -11.21 24.09
CA GLU A 283 -6.84 -11.15 23.79
C GLU A 283 -6.51 -11.93 22.51
N ALA A 284 -7.25 -11.66 21.42
CA ALA A 284 -7.05 -12.28 20.13
C ALA A 284 -5.98 -11.54 19.31
N PRO A 285 -5.04 -12.27 18.66
CA PRO A 285 -4.01 -11.69 17.80
C PRO A 285 -4.56 -11.33 16.41
N LEU A 286 -5.51 -10.39 16.33
CA LEU A 286 -6.16 -9.98 15.10
C LEU A 286 -5.32 -8.94 14.35
N LEU A 287 -4.83 -9.25 13.16
CA LEU A 287 -4.18 -8.28 12.27
C LEU A 287 -5.19 -7.69 11.29
N CYS A 288 -5.19 -6.36 11.14
CA CYS A 288 -6.02 -5.64 10.19
C CYS A 288 -5.17 -4.77 9.25
N PHE A 289 -5.41 -4.88 7.95
CA PHE A 289 -4.88 -3.97 6.93
C PHE A 289 -5.94 -2.91 6.62
N LEU A 290 -5.76 -1.72 7.17
CA LEU A 290 -6.61 -0.57 6.95
C LEU A 290 -6.01 0.31 5.86
N SER A 291 -6.61 0.31 4.67
CA SER A 291 -6.20 1.18 3.56
C SER A 291 -7.17 2.36 3.48
N SER A 292 -6.71 3.53 3.92
CA SER A 292 -7.51 4.75 4.03
C SER A 292 -7.79 5.38 2.67
N ARG A 293 -8.95 6.03 2.56
CA ARG A 293 -9.42 6.78 1.40
C ARG A 293 -10.31 7.93 1.87
N PRO A 294 -10.57 8.95 1.02
CA PRO A 294 -11.43 10.06 1.43
C PRO A 294 -12.82 9.58 1.87
N GLY A 295 -13.21 9.93 3.12
CA GLY A 295 -14.52 9.73 3.71
C GLY A 295 -15.39 10.98 3.65
N PRO A 296 -16.49 11.03 4.45
CA PRO A 296 -17.07 9.93 5.21
C PRO A 296 -17.90 8.96 4.34
N ALA A 297 -18.33 7.85 4.93
CA ALA A 297 -19.08 6.76 4.28
C ALA A 297 -18.31 6.19 3.06
N THR A 298 -18.93 6.09 1.89
CA THR A 298 -18.26 5.62 0.67
C THR A 298 -17.18 6.60 0.19
N GLY A 299 -17.41 7.90 0.40
CA GLY A 299 -16.46 8.95 0.04
C GLY A 299 -16.02 8.89 -1.42
N VAL A 300 -14.72 9.00 -1.65
CA VAL A 300 -14.12 8.91 -2.98
C VAL A 300 -13.21 7.67 -3.03
N SER A 301 -13.77 6.54 -3.43
CA SER A 301 -13.25 5.19 -3.18
C SER A 301 -11.89 4.87 -3.80
N THR A 302 -11.48 5.58 -4.85
CA THR A 302 -10.27 5.28 -5.63
C THR A 302 -9.17 6.34 -5.48
N TYR A 303 -9.22 7.10 -4.38
CA TYR A 303 -8.30 8.21 -4.11
C TYR A 303 -7.64 8.09 -2.73
N THR A 304 -6.60 8.89 -2.48
CA THR A 304 -5.79 8.82 -1.26
C THR A 304 -6.27 9.82 -0.21
N ALA A 305 -6.25 9.42 1.07
CA ALA A 305 -6.47 10.30 2.23
C ALA A 305 -5.87 9.68 3.50
N GLN A 306 -5.62 10.52 4.52
CA GLN A 306 -5.13 10.13 5.84
C GLN A 306 -6.15 10.48 6.95
N GLU A 307 -7.45 10.38 6.62
CA GLU A 307 -8.54 10.79 7.51
C GLU A 307 -8.82 9.80 8.65
N ASP A 308 -8.33 8.55 8.54
CA ASP A 308 -8.62 7.47 9.48
C ASP A 308 -7.61 7.36 10.66
N LEU A 309 -6.68 8.31 10.83
CA LEU A 309 -5.64 8.24 11.87
C LEU A 309 -6.22 8.04 13.28
N PHE A 310 -7.03 8.98 13.75
CA PHE A 310 -7.63 8.89 15.08
C PHE A 310 -8.63 7.74 15.20
N PHE A 311 -9.26 7.37 14.10
CA PHE A 311 -10.14 6.22 14.07
C PHE A 311 -9.38 4.92 14.28
N ALA A 312 -8.23 4.73 13.63
CA ALA A 312 -7.35 3.58 13.84
C ALA A 312 -6.81 3.52 15.28
N LEU A 313 -6.37 4.66 15.82
CA LEU A 313 -5.84 4.76 17.19
C LEU A 313 -6.89 4.43 18.25
N ASN A 314 -8.18 4.65 17.98
CA ASN A 314 -9.27 4.48 18.93
C ASN A 314 -10.30 3.41 18.52
N GLN A 315 -9.96 2.52 17.58
CA GLN A 315 -10.88 1.47 17.12
C GLN A 315 -11.31 0.53 18.26
N GLY A 316 -12.60 0.29 18.36
CA GLY A 316 -13.23 -0.47 19.44
C GLY A 316 -13.52 0.36 20.69
N HIS A 317 -14.52 -0.04 21.45
CA HIS A 317 -14.84 0.56 22.74
C HIS A 317 -14.12 -0.15 23.89
N GLY A 318 -13.96 0.52 25.02
CA GLY A 318 -13.25 0.02 26.19
C GLY A 318 -11.73 0.22 26.10
N GLU A 319 -11.02 -0.24 27.13
CA GLU A 319 -9.59 -0.06 27.29
C GLU A 319 -8.85 -1.38 27.08
N PHE A 320 -8.06 -1.46 26.02
CA PHE A 320 -7.19 -2.60 25.71
C PHE A 320 -5.98 -2.13 24.90
N PRO A 321 -4.82 -2.81 25.01
CA PRO A 321 -3.66 -2.51 24.18
C PRO A 321 -3.94 -2.84 22.72
N ARG A 322 -3.38 -2.04 21.81
CA ARG A 322 -3.43 -2.28 20.35
C ARG A 322 -2.14 -1.78 19.72
N ILE A 323 -1.88 -2.25 18.51
CA ILE A 323 -0.76 -1.78 17.71
C ILE A 323 -1.33 -1.02 16.52
N VAL A 324 -0.82 0.18 16.26
CA VAL A 324 -1.11 0.94 15.03
C VAL A 324 0.22 1.39 14.45
N ALA A 325 0.48 0.99 13.21
CA ALA A 325 1.71 1.38 12.53
C ALA A 325 1.44 1.62 11.04
N SER A 326 2.25 2.49 10.42
CA SER A 326 2.08 2.93 9.04
C SER A 326 3.41 2.88 8.29
N PRO A 327 3.50 2.19 7.15
CA PRO A 327 4.74 2.08 6.39
C PRO A 327 5.01 3.37 5.61
N ASP A 328 6.28 3.77 5.54
CA ASP A 328 6.77 4.95 4.84
C ASP A 328 7.42 4.63 3.48
N SER A 329 7.49 3.35 3.12
CA SER A 329 8.05 2.86 1.87
C SER A 329 7.46 1.52 1.46
N PHE A 330 7.74 1.10 0.23
CA PHE A 330 7.32 -0.21 -0.28
C PHE A 330 7.99 -1.36 0.47
N GLU A 331 9.31 -1.27 0.70
CA GLU A 331 10.06 -2.27 1.48
C GLU A 331 9.51 -2.35 2.89
N ARG A 332 9.19 -1.19 3.48
CA ARG A 332 8.62 -1.13 4.82
C ARG A 332 7.22 -1.71 4.89
N ALA A 333 6.43 -1.63 3.82
CA ALA A 333 5.11 -2.28 3.76
C ALA A 333 5.22 -3.82 3.93
N PHE A 334 6.25 -4.43 3.35
CA PHE A 334 6.54 -5.85 3.51
C PHE A 334 6.98 -6.19 4.94
N THR A 335 8.02 -5.52 5.45
CA THR A 335 8.59 -5.84 6.77
C THR A 335 7.61 -5.54 7.88
N LEU A 336 6.89 -4.40 7.81
CA LEU A 336 5.92 -4.01 8.83
C LEU A 336 4.72 -4.98 8.91
N ALA A 337 4.24 -5.50 7.79
CA ALA A 337 3.17 -6.49 7.79
C ALA A 337 3.60 -7.78 8.53
N ALA A 338 4.85 -8.22 8.34
CA ALA A 338 5.42 -9.34 9.06
C ALA A 338 5.61 -9.05 10.55
N GLU A 339 6.19 -7.90 10.89
CA GLU A 339 6.40 -7.47 12.28
C GLU A 339 5.09 -7.39 13.06
N LEU A 340 4.04 -6.81 12.46
CA LEU A 340 2.74 -6.67 13.10
C LEU A 340 2.03 -8.02 13.30
N MET A 341 2.20 -8.97 12.36
CA MET A 341 1.71 -10.34 12.54
C MET A 341 2.38 -11.00 13.75
N ASP A 342 3.70 -10.92 13.86
CA ASP A 342 4.43 -11.52 14.97
C ASP A 342 4.14 -10.85 16.31
N LEU A 343 4.14 -9.51 16.35
CA LEU A 343 3.80 -8.76 17.56
C LEU A 343 2.36 -9.04 18.03
N ALA A 344 1.40 -9.12 17.10
CA ALA A 344 0.01 -9.45 17.45
C ALA A 344 -0.07 -10.81 18.15
N TRP A 345 0.65 -11.82 17.66
CA TRP A 345 0.68 -13.16 18.22
C TRP A 345 1.50 -13.25 19.51
N GLU A 346 2.65 -12.59 19.56
CA GLU A 346 3.50 -12.57 20.76
C GLU A 346 2.78 -11.90 21.94
N ILE A 347 2.16 -10.75 21.70
CA ILE A 347 1.49 -9.95 22.73
C ILE A 347 0.02 -10.36 22.90
N GLN A 348 -0.55 -11.10 21.96
CA GLN A 348 -1.97 -11.46 21.95
C GLN A 348 -2.88 -10.23 22.00
N THR A 349 -2.77 -9.36 21.00
CA THR A 349 -3.49 -8.09 20.92
C THR A 349 -3.79 -7.73 19.46
N PRO A 350 -4.87 -6.95 19.20
CA PRO A 350 -5.14 -6.46 17.85
C PRO A 350 -4.03 -5.55 17.32
N ALA A 351 -3.71 -5.71 16.04
CA ALA A 351 -2.76 -4.88 15.31
C ALA A 351 -3.38 -4.30 14.04
N ILE A 352 -3.07 -3.06 13.72
CA ILE A 352 -3.57 -2.33 12.56
C ILE A 352 -2.37 -1.81 11.75
N LEU A 353 -2.24 -2.28 10.51
CA LEU A 353 -1.37 -1.67 9.52
C LEU A 353 -2.21 -0.61 8.78
N LEU A 354 -1.92 0.65 9.08
CA LEU A 354 -2.59 1.80 8.48
C LEU A 354 -1.83 2.26 7.24
N THR A 355 -2.49 2.29 6.10
CA THR A 355 -1.92 2.77 4.84
C THR A 355 -2.97 3.57 4.07
N GLU A 356 -2.59 4.13 2.92
CA GLU A 356 -3.45 4.90 2.03
C GLU A 356 -3.37 4.36 0.61
N LYS A 357 -4.34 4.74 -0.25
CA LYS A 357 -4.38 4.32 -1.66
C LYS A 357 -3.06 4.55 -2.39
N HIS A 358 -2.37 5.67 -2.12
CA HIS A 358 -1.12 6.01 -2.81
C HIS A 358 -0.04 4.94 -2.60
N LEU A 359 0.22 4.50 -1.37
CA LEU A 359 1.14 3.37 -1.14
C LEU A 359 0.51 2.04 -1.53
N SER A 360 -0.76 1.80 -1.19
CA SER A 360 -1.42 0.50 -1.37
C SER A 360 -1.46 0.04 -2.83
N GLU A 361 -1.73 0.93 -3.77
CA GLU A 361 -2.00 0.58 -5.17
C GLU A 361 -0.93 1.04 -6.17
N CYS A 362 -0.12 2.07 -5.85
CA CYS A 362 1.05 2.38 -6.65
C CYS A 362 2.06 1.22 -6.60
N ALA A 363 2.90 1.13 -7.64
CA ALA A 363 3.91 0.09 -7.73
C ALA A 363 5.30 0.69 -8.02
N ALA A 364 6.33 0.03 -7.49
CA ALA A 364 7.72 0.42 -7.70
C ALA A 364 8.63 -0.81 -7.82
N ASN A 365 9.86 -0.61 -8.25
CA ASN A 365 10.89 -1.64 -8.14
C ASN A 365 11.19 -1.88 -6.67
N VAL A 366 11.08 -3.12 -6.24
CA VAL A 366 11.45 -3.53 -4.87
C VAL A 366 12.38 -4.72 -4.94
N HIS A 367 13.47 -4.64 -4.20
CA HIS A 367 14.36 -5.76 -3.95
C HIS A 367 14.01 -6.33 -2.57
N LEU A 368 13.55 -7.58 -2.54
CA LEU A 368 13.25 -8.28 -1.29
C LEU A 368 14.42 -9.20 -0.96
N ASP A 369 15.26 -8.76 -0.06
CA ASP A 369 16.30 -9.61 0.54
C ASP A 369 15.63 -10.63 1.48
N GLY A 370 15.98 -11.92 1.32
CA GLY A 370 15.42 -12.98 2.16
C GLY A 370 15.75 -12.89 3.66
N HIS A 371 16.45 -11.84 4.07
CA HIS A 371 16.91 -11.61 5.45
C HIS A 371 15.91 -10.83 6.33
N TYR A 372 14.77 -10.44 5.77
CA TYR A 372 13.74 -9.66 6.50
C TYR A 372 12.66 -10.51 7.17
N LEU A 373 12.87 -11.81 7.31
CA LEU A 373 11.92 -12.67 7.99
C LEU A 373 12.19 -12.60 9.50
N PRO A 374 11.26 -12.08 10.32
CA PRO A 374 11.37 -12.20 11.75
C PRO A 374 11.33 -13.67 12.14
N ASP A 375 12.13 -14.06 13.15
CA ASP A 375 12.07 -15.41 13.70
C ASP A 375 10.67 -15.66 14.27
N ALA A 376 10.04 -16.75 13.82
CA ALA A 376 8.74 -17.12 14.37
C ALA A 376 8.89 -17.41 15.86
N PRO A 377 8.10 -16.77 16.75
CA PRO A 377 8.25 -17.02 18.17
C PRO A 377 7.87 -18.47 18.50
N ASP A 378 8.83 -19.23 19.02
CA ASP A 378 8.65 -20.60 19.52
C ASP A 378 7.72 -20.71 20.75
N SER A 379 7.21 -19.58 21.26
CA SER A 379 6.62 -19.46 22.59
C SER A 379 5.15 -19.87 22.73
N LEU A 380 4.56 -20.54 21.73
CA LEU A 380 3.11 -20.77 21.70
C LEU A 380 2.63 -22.08 22.37
N ASN A 381 3.51 -22.86 23.02
CA ASN A 381 3.10 -24.10 23.68
C ASN A 381 3.70 -24.25 25.08
N PRO A 382 3.04 -23.77 26.15
CA PRO A 382 3.49 -24.05 27.49
C PRO A 382 3.15 -25.51 27.89
N GLU A 383 4.17 -26.28 28.20
CA GLU A 383 4.05 -27.54 28.97
C GLU A 383 3.73 -27.21 30.44
N LYS A 384 2.51 -26.82 30.77
CA LYS A 384 2.10 -26.58 32.15
C LYS A 384 0.88 -27.41 32.50
N GLU A 385 0.93 -28.12 33.62
CA GLU A 385 -0.12 -28.98 34.14
C GLU A 385 -1.40 -28.20 34.58
N ASP A 386 -1.29 -26.89 34.90
CA ASP A 386 -2.43 -26.03 35.31
C ASP A 386 -2.57 -24.87 34.32
N TYR A 387 -3.14 -25.16 33.15
CA TYR A 387 -3.35 -24.16 32.11
C TYR A 387 -4.49 -23.20 32.46
N LYS A 388 -4.21 -21.91 32.44
CA LYS A 388 -5.20 -20.82 32.57
C LYS A 388 -5.05 -19.86 31.40
N ARG A 389 -6.09 -19.73 30.57
CA ARG A 389 -6.05 -18.89 29.35
C ARG A 389 -5.65 -17.46 29.64
N TYR A 390 -6.02 -16.93 30.79
CA TYR A 390 -5.73 -15.54 31.18
C TYR A 390 -4.88 -15.43 32.43
N ALA A 391 -3.96 -16.40 32.62
CA ALA A 391 -3.03 -16.37 33.74
C ALA A 391 -2.34 -15.01 33.88
N ILE A 392 -2.29 -14.47 35.08
CA ILE A 392 -1.58 -13.24 35.41
C ILE A 392 -0.09 -13.55 35.48
N THR A 393 0.69 -12.97 34.58
CA THR A 393 2.13 -13.15 34.46
C THR A 393 2.84 -11.81 34.71
N GLU A 394 4.15 -11.84 34.88
CA GLU A 394 4.97 -10.61 35.01
C GLU A 394 4.90 -9.72 33.78
N SER A 395 4.75 -10.29 32.59
CA SER A 395 4.61 -9.56 31.32
C SER A 395 3.18 -9.13 31.01
N GLY A 396 2.17 -9.68 31.72
CA GLY A 396 0.77 -9.51 31.38
C GLY A 396 0.33 -10.33 30.14
N VAL A 397 1.24 -11.05 29.48
CA VAL A 397 0.96 -11.95 28.34
C VAL A 397 0.76 -13.36 28.88
N SER A 398 -0.41 -13.93 28.64
CA SER A 398 -0.76 -15.25 29.15
C SER A 398 -0.29 -16.36 28.21
N PRO A 399 -0.11 -17.61 28.71
CA PRO A 399 0.12 -18.76 27.86
C PRO A 399 -1.06 -18.98 26.92
N LEU A 400 -0.79 -19.48 25.69
CA LEU A 400 -1.80 -19.68 24.66
C LEU A 400 -1.83 -21.13 24.21
N LYS A 401 -2.95 -21.82 24.43
CA LYS A 401 -3.28 -23.15 23.88
C LYS A 401 -4.47 -23.05 22.95
N PHE A 402 -4.60 -24.03 22.09
CA PHE A 402 -5.68 -24.10 21.09
C PHE A 402 -6.45 -25.40 21.21
N PRO A 403 -7.75 -25.44 20.89
CA PRO A 403 -8.53 -26.66 20.87
C PRO A 403 -7.90 -27.69 19.92
N GLY A 404 -7.70 -28.92 20.41
CA GLY A 404 -7.17 -30.03 19.61
C GLY A 404 -5.69 -29.98 19.31
N CYS A 405 -4.90 -29.09 19.93
CA CYS A 405 -3.44 -29.14 19.80
C CYS A 405 -2.86 -30.37 20.54
N ALA A 406 -1.70 -30.88 20.06
CA ALA A 406 -1.10 -32.10 20.59
C ALA A 406 -0.80 -32.09 22.10
N ASN A 407 -0.61 -30.91 22.68
CA ASN A 407 -0.34 -30.71 24.11
C ASN A 407 -1.61 -30.31 24.91
N SER A 408 -2.80 -30.41 24.30
CA SER A 408 -4.09 -30.17 24.96
C SER A 408 -4.56 -31.47 25.62
N THR A 409 -4.89 -31.41 26.90
CA THR A 409 -5.50 -32.52 27.64
C THR A 409 -6.99 -32.26 27.83
N ASP A 410 -7.79 -33.31 28.15
CA ASP A 410 -9.22 -33.16 28.46
C ASP A 410 -9.48 -32.26 29.70
N ALA A 411 -8.44 -32.02 30.51
CA ALA A 411 -8.48 -31.12 31.66
C ALA A 411 -8.27 -29.64 31.28
N ASP A 412 -7.77 -29.32 30.08
CA ASP A 412 -7.51 -27.97 29.66
C ASP A 412 -8.81 -27.24 29.23
N VAL A 413 -9.25 -26.29 30.01
CA VAL A 413 -10.39 -25.44 29.64
C VAL A 413 -9.91 -24.29 28.78
N ILE A 414 -10.05 -24.43 27.45
CA ILE A 414 -9.76 -23.38 26.48
C ILE A 414 -11.03 -22.57 26.25
N LYS A 415 -11.13 -21.43 26.94
CA LYS A 415 -12.32 -20.60 26.88
C LYS A 415 -11.96 -19.13 26.61
N TRP A 416 -12.48 -18.58 25.53
CA TRP A 416 -12.49 -17.14 25.28
C TRP A 416 -13.83 -16.56 25.74
N ASN A 417 -13.79 -15.41 26.42
CA ASN A 417 -14.98 -14.84 27.05
C ASN A 417 -15.04 -13.34 26.76
N SER A 418 -16.18 -12.88 26.24
CA SER A 418 -16.45 -11.47 25.98
C SER A 418 -16.78 -10.65 27.24
N HIS A 419 -17.10 -11.32 28.35
CA HIS A 419 -17.27 -10.67 29.66
C HIS A 419 -15.91 -10.53 30.37
N GLU A 420 -15.86 -9.68 31.40
CA GLU A 420 -14.73 -9.71 32.34
C GLU A 420 -14.66 -11.08 33.03
N HIS A 421 -13.46 -11.59 33.25
CA HIS A 421 -13.24 -13.00 33.55
C HIS A 421 -12.11 -13.22 34.55
N LEU A 422 -12.12 -14.40 35.15
CA LEU A 422 -11.02 -14.95 35.94
C LEU A 422 -9.89 -15.42 35.02
N GLU A 423 -8.76 -15.78 35.60
CA GLU A 423 -7.65 -16.41 34.87
C GLU A 423 -8.06 -17.66 34.07
N SER A 424 -9.05 -18.40 34.53
CA SER A 424 -9.64 -19.56 33.85
C SER A 424 -10.54 -19.23 32.66
N GLY A 425 -10.87 -17.95 32.43
CA GLY A 425 -11.86 -17.53 31.43
C GLY A 425 -13.32 -17.62 31.88
N VAL A 426 -13.58 -17.98 33.13
CA VAL A 426 -14.92 -17.93 33.70
C VAL A 426 -15.31 -16.49 34.03
N ARG A 427 -16.56 -16.09 33.68
CA ARG A 427 -17.08 -14.75 33.95
C ARG A 427 -16.97 -14.38 35.44
N THR A 428 -16.64 -13.13 35.70
CA THR A 428 -16.68 -12.56 37.06
C THR A 428 -17.27 -11.15 37.07
N ASP A 429 -17.88 -10.77 38.19
CA ASP A 429 -18.30 -9.42 38.52
C ASP A 429 -17.67 -8.94 39.87
N ALA A 430 -16.75 -9.74 40.43
CA ALA A 430 -16.04 -9.42 41.65
C ALA A 430 -15.01 -8.29 41.40
N ALA A 431 -15.12 -7.21 42.16
CA ALA A 431 -14.32 -6.00 41.99
C ALA A 431 -12.81 -6.26 42.00
N GLU A 432 -12.33 -7.10 42.92
CA GLU A 432 -10.91 -7.46 43.03
C GLU A 432 -10.39 -8.15 41.74
N GLN A 433 -11.18 -9.07 41.17
CA GLN A 433 -10.82 -9.79 39.96
C GLN A 433 -10.85 -8.88 38.73
N ILE A 434 -11.81 -7.97 38.64
CA ILE A 434 -11.89 -6.96 37.59
C ILE A 434 -10.60 -6.08 37.60
N VAL A 435 -10.21 -5.61 38.82
CA VAL A 435 -8.98 -4.80 38.98
C VAL A 435 -7.74 -5.60 38.58
N ALA A 436 -7.66 -6.88 38.98
CA ALA A 436 -6.53 -7.75 38.65
C ALA A 436 -6.37 -7.92 37.12
N MET A 437 -7.47 -8.18 36.39
CA MET A 437 -7.45 -8.32 34.92
C MET A 437 -7.16 -7.00 34.21
N LYS A 438 -7.66 -5.87 34.69
CA LYS A 438 -7.29 -4.56 34.17
C LYS A 438 -5.81 -4.25 34.37
N ASN A 439 -5.24 -4.57 35.53
CA ASN A 439 -3.81 -4.42 35.79
C ASN A 439 -2.96 -5.33 34.88
N LYS A 440 -3.40 -6.58 34.66
CA LYS A 440 -2.77 -7.49 33.69
C LYS A 440 -2.71 -6.85 32.28
N ARG A 441 -3.80 -6.27 31.78
CA ARG A 441 -3.84 -5.58 30.48
C ARG A 441 -2.94 -4.34 30.43
N LYS A 442 -2.75 -3.61 31.56
CA LYS A 442 -1.77 -2.53 31.65
C LYS A 442 -0.33 -3.04 31.56
N LEU A 443 0.01 -4.15 32.24
CA LEU A 443 1.33 -4.80 32.12
C LEU A 443 1.58 -5.26 30.67
N LYS A 444 0.58 -5.85 30.02
CA LYS A 444 0.64 -6.23 28.62
C LYS A 444 0.96 -5.02 27.71
N ALA A 445 0.35 -3.86 27.95
CA ALA A 445 0.65 -2.64 27.18
C ALA A 445 2.10 -2.18 27.37
N GLN A 446 2.67 -2.35 28.57
CA GLN A 446 4.09 -2.06 28.81
C GLN A 446 5.00 -3.04 28.09
N SER A 447 4.67 -4.35 28.12
CA SER A 447 5.39 -5.39 27.39
C SER A 447 5.34 -5.17 25.88
N LEU A 448 4.19 -4.74 25.34
CA LEU A 448 4.06 -4.33 23.96
C LEU A 448 5.02 -3.18 23.61
N SER A 449 5.05 -2.13 24.42
CA SER A 449 5.96 -0.99 24.21
C SER A 449 7.42 -1.42 24.18
N LEU A 450 7.81 -2.36 25.05
CA LEU A 450 9.17 -2.92 25.07
C LEU A 450 9.44 -3.80 23.84
N ALA A 451 8.50 -4.66 23.47
CA ALA A 451 8.64 -5.56 22.32
C ALA A 451 8.82 -4.79 21.00
N THR A 452 8.16 -3.65 20.83
CA THR A 452 8.32 -2.84 19.61
C THR A 452 9.71 -2.22 19.47
N LYS A 453 10.51 -2.09 20.56
CA LYS A 453 11.85 -1.47 20.53
C LYS A 453 12.87 -2.28 19.69
N ARG A 454 12.62 -3.54 19.40
CA ARG A 454 13.49 -4.36 18.52
C ARG A 454 13.33 -4.02 17.05
N TYR A 455 12.31 -3.27 16.68
CA TYR A 455 12.00 -2.86 15.30
C TYR A 455 12.31 -1.38 15.07
N GLN A 456 12.45 -1.01 13.82
CA GLN A 456 12.57 0.38 13.44
C GLN A 456 11.23 1.10 13.62
N ARG A 457 11.11 1.94 14.64
CA ARG A 457 9.87 2.66 14.96
C ARG A 457 9.79 4.05 14.33
N ILE A 458 10.91 4.57 13.85
CA ILE A 458 11.04 5.90 13.25
C ILE A 458 11.94 5.79 12.02
N ALA A 459 11.59 6.51 10.95
CA ALA A 459 12.49 6.78 9.85
C ALA A 459 12.87 8.27 9.83
N SER A 460 14.08 8.58 9.37
CA SER A 460 14.56 9.95 9.21
C SER A 460 15.30 10.08 7.89
N TYR A 461 14.99 11.12 7.13
CA TYR A 461 15.54 11.39 5.81
C TYR A 461 16.02 12.82 5.71
N GLY A 462 17.10 13.04 4.91
CA GLY A 462 17.66 14.35 4.65
C GLY A 462 18.39 14.98 5.82
N GLU A 463 19.17 16.03 5.50
CA GLU A 463 20.05 16.75 6.45
C GLU A 463 19.75 18.25 6.50
N GLY A 464 18.62 18.70 5.93
CA GLY A 464 18.19 20.09 5.99
C GLY A 464 17.90 20.56 7.43
N THR A 465 17.90 21.86 7.64
CA THR A 465 17.64 22.49 8.95
C THR A 465 16.15 22.55 9.28
N THR A 466 15.29 22.64 8.25
CA THR A 466 13.83 22.68 8.45
C THR A 466 13.31 21.32 8.81
N LEU A 467 12.60 21.27 9.94
CA LEU A 467 12.00 20.04 10.46
C LEU A 467 10.62 19.83 9.83
N VAL A 468 10.44 18.68 9.19
CA VAL A 468 9.17 18.26 8.57
C VAL A 468 8.74 16.94 9.19
N PHE A 469 7.47 16.83 9.55
CA PHE A 469 6.88 15.56 9.98
C PHE A 469 5.80 15.11 9.00
N ALA A 470 5.75 13.81 8.75
CA ALA A 470 4.69 13.12 8.03
C ALA A 470 4.60 11.67 8.53
N TYR A 471 3.56 10.96 8.12
CA TYR A 471 3.46 9.50 8.29
C TYR A 471 2.93 8.85 7.01
N GLY A 472 3.02 7.52 6.91
CA GLY A 472 2.44 6.78 5.80
C GLY A 472 3.01 7.17 4.44
N SER A 473 2.16 7.10 3.42
CA SER A 473 2.55 7.35 2.02
C SER A 473 3.02 8.77 1.72
N THR A 474 2.64 9.76 2.54
CA THR A 474 3.14 11.14 2.42
C THR A 474 4.66 11.21 2.53
N ALA A 475 5.28 10.25 3.23
CA ALA A 475 6.73 10.15 3.30
C ALA A 475 7.38 9.88 1.92
N LEU A 476 6.73 9.12 1.05
CA LEU A 476 7.21 8.87 -0.33
C LEU A 476 7.27 10.19 -1.13
N GLU A 477 6.17 10.95 -1.11
CA GLU A 477 6.06 12.22 -1.81
C GLU A 477 7.09 13.25 -1.32
N LEU A 478 7.30 13.30 0.00
CA LEU A 478 8.30 14.17 0.62
C LEU A 478 9.74 13.75 0.29
N ARG A 479 10.03 12.46 0.25
CA ARG A 479 11.35 11.96 -0.17
C ARG A 479 11.67 12.36 -1.61
N GLU A 480 10.68 12.37 -2.50
CA GLU A 480 10.87 12.87 -3.86
C GLU A 480 11.01 14.41 -3.88
N ALA A 481 10.24 15.15 -3.07
CA ALA A 481 10.30 16.61 -2.96
C ALA A 481 11.66 17.10 -2.43
N MET A 482 12.36 16.32 -1.62
CA MET A 482 13.70 16.64 -1.11
C MET A 482 14.75 16.83 -2.21
N LYS A 483 14.51 16.35 -3.43
CA LYS A 483 15.37 16.59 -4.60
C LYS A 483 15.37 18.07 -5.04
N TYR A 484 14.31 18.79 -4.72
CA TYR A 484 14.09 20.18 -5.15
C TYR A 484 14.29 21.19 -4.02
N HIS A 485 14.18 20.75 -2.77
CA HIS A 485 14.41 21.58 -1.60
C HIS A 485 14.84 20.70 -0.41
N PRO A 486 16.00 20.96 0.24
CA PRO A 486 16.49 20.14 1.34
C PRO A 486 15.75 20.47 2.64
N PHE A 487 15.31 19.44 3.36
CA PHE A 487 14.74 19.53 4.71
C PHE A 487 15.03 18.23 5.48
N LYS A 488 14.76 18.23 6.79
CA LYS A 488 14.84 17.04 7.64
C LYS A 488 13.44 16.46 7.83
N LEU A 489 13.18 15.31 7.25
CA LEU A 489 11.92 14.59 7.38
C LEU A 489 12.02 13.56 8.51
N ILE A 490 11.06 13.58 9.41
CA ILE A 490 10.86 12.60 10.50
C ILE A 490 9.53 11.89 10.28
N VAL A 491 9.58 10.57 10.26
CA VAL A 491 8.42 9.71 9.99
C VAL A 491 8.27 8.69 11.12
N PRO A 492 7.33 8.87 12.04
CA PRO A 492 6.95 7.81 12.96
C PRO A 492 6.30 6.65 12.18
N ILE A 493 6.88 5.45 12.29
CA ILE A 493 6.33 4.21 11.72
C ILE A 493 5.30 3.62 12.67
N TYR A 494 5.63 3.53 13.97
CA TYR A 494 4.68 3.13 15.01
C TYR A 494 3.95 4.36 15.54
N LEU A 495 2.62 4.32 15.48
CA LEU A 495 1.72 5.38 15.96
C LEU A 495 1.10 4.99 17.33
N GLU A 496 0.99 3.67 17.60
CA GLU A 496 0.65 3.12 18.91
C GLU A 496 1.29 1.73 19.05
N PRO A 497 2.16 1.49 20.07
CA PRO A 497 2.70 2.47 21.02
C PRO A 497 3.64 3.46 20.32
N PHE A 498 3.45 4.74 20.64
CA PHE A 498 4.22 5.81 20.02
C PHE A 498 5.66 5.87 20.56
N PRO A 499 6.69 6.11 19.74
CA PRO A 499 8.10 6.09 20.13
C PRO A 499 8.56 7.41 20.78
N GLU A 500 7.93 7.83 21.88
CA GLU A 500 8.20 9.12 22.51
C GLU A 500 9.66 9.30 22.95
N GLU A 501 10.29 8.25 23.48
CA GLU A 501 11.69 8.28 23.94
C GLU A 501 12.66 8.59 22.77
N GLU A 502 12.43 7.98 21.60
CA GLU A 502 13.28 8.16 20.42
C GLU A 502 13.06 9.53 19.77
N LEU A 503 11.88 10.11 19.97
CA LEU A 503 11.49 11.43 19.46
C LEU A 503 11.68 12.56 20.49
N GLU A 504 12.20 12.28 21.69
CA GLU A 504 12.37 13.27 22.76
C GLU A 504 13.19 14.50 22.33
N ALA A 505 14.18 14.30 21.43
CA ALA A 505 14.99 15.38 20.88
C ALA A 505 14.17 16.44 20.10
N TYR A 506 12.94 16.11 19.71
CA TYR A 506 12.03 16.99 18.97
C TYR A 506 10.92 17.57 19.84
N ARG A 507 10.80 17.18 21.11
CA ARG A 507 9.74 17.64 22.03
C ARG A 507 9.69 19.16 22.09
N GLY A 508 8.49 19.71 21.88
CA GLY A 508 8.20 21.15 21.94
C GLY A 508 8.79 22.00 20.81
N LYS A 509 9.47 21.37 19.83
CA LYS A 509 10.02 22.10 18.69
C LYS A 509 8.93 22.56 17.71
N GLU A 510 9.29 23.55 16.91
CA GLU A 510 8.50 23.94 15.73
C GLU A 510 8.83 23.05 14.55
N ALA A 511 7.79 22.68 13.78
CA ALA A 511 7.92 21.85 12.59
C ALA A 511 6.84 22.17 11.55
N ILE A 512 7.13 21.89 10.29
CA ILE A 512 6.13 21.83 9.21
C ILE A 512 5.52 20.42 9.23
N ILE A 513 4.21 20.32 9.15
CA ILE A 513 3.51 19.04 9.16
C ILE A 513 2.76 18.89 7.84
N VAL A 514 2.97 17.74 7.17
CA VAL A 514 2.39 17.45 5.85
C VAL A 514 1.51 16.22 5.95
N GLU A 515 0.26 16.34 5.51
CA GLU A 515 -0.70 15.22 5.55
C GLU A 515 -1.81 15.35 4.50
N HIS A 516 -2.39 14.21 4.13
CA HIS A 516 -3.57 14.11 3.26
C HIS A 516 -4.88 14.12 4.06
N ALA A 517 -5.15 15.22 4.75
CA ALA A 517 -6.37 15.41 5.53
C ALA A 517 -6.73 16.91 5.60
N SER A 518 -8.00 17.22 5.81
CA SER A 518 -8.48 18.61 5.92
C SER A 518 -8.40 19.15 7.35
N GLN A 519 -8.27 18.27 8.37
CA GLN A 519 -8.39 18.63 9.79
C GLN A 519 -7.04 18.66 10.54
N ALA A 520 -5.92 18.56 9.86
CA ALA A 520 -4.58 18.52 10.48
C ALA A 520 -4.49 17.49 11.64
N ASN A 521 -5.02 16.29 11.41
CA ASN A 521 -5.12 15.24 12.42
C ASN A 521 -3.76 14.79 12.94
N PHE A 522 -2.77 14.66 12.07
CA PHE A 522 -1.44 14.26 12.45
C PHE A 522 -0.70 15.37 13.21
N ALA A 523 -0.93 16.64 12.86
CA ALA A 523 -0.39 17.76 13.64
C ALA A 523 -0.95 17.76 15.07
N GLU A 524 -2.24 17.52 15.24
CA GLU A 524 -2.86 17.41 16.55
C GLU A 524 -2.33 16.20 17.34
N PHE A 525 -2.15 15.07 16.68
CA PHE A 525 -1.53 13.88 17.26
C PHE A 525 -0.12 14.17 17.80
N LEU A 526 0.74 14.81 17.00
CA LEU A 526 2.09 15.20 17.41
C LEU A 526 2.10 16.24 18.53
N ARG A 527 1.15 17.16 18.53
CA ARG A 527 0.95 18.13 19.61
C ARG A 527 0.64 17.41 20.93
N ILE A 528 -0.24 16.41 20.91
CA ILE A 528 -0.60 15.64 22.11
C ILE A 528 0.58 14.80 22.61
N LYS A 529 1.28 14.09 21.71
CA LYS A 529 2.34 13.14 22.09
C LYS A 529 3.67 13.82 22.43
N LEU A 530 4.06 14.87 21.71
CA LEU A 530 5.39 15.48 21.80
C LEU A 530 5.36 16.99 22.08
N GLY A 531 4.18 17.62 22.15
CA GLY A 531 4.08 19.08 22.27
C GLY A 531 4.63 19.82 21.03
N ILE A 532 4.75 19.17 19.87
CA ILE A 532 5.19 19.80 18.62
C ILE A 532 4.30 20.99 18.31
N LYS A 533 4.93 22.10 17.94
CA LYS A 533 4.25 23.30 17.48
C LYS A 533 4.28 23.32 15.97
N ALA A 534 3.10 23.26 15.35
CA ALA A 534 3.03 23.37 13.90
C ALA A 534 3.39 24.80 13.48
N LYS A 535 4.55 24.98 12.84
CA LYS A 535 4.93 26.21 12.15
C LYS A 535 4.00 26.44 10.94
N ALA A 536 3.72 25.36 10.21
CA ALA A 536 2.74 25.31 9.15
C ALA A 536 2.14 23.91 9.02
N ASN A 537 0.88 23.83 8.62
CA ASN A 537 0.23 22.60 8.19
C ASN A 537 0.03 22.67 6.67
N ILE A 538 0.73 21.80 5.94
CA ILE A 538 0.56 21.64 4.48
C ILE A 538 -0.43 20.50 4.28
N LEU A 539 -1.66 20.83 3.92
CA LEU A 539 -2.80 19.92 3.86
C LEU A 539 -3.25 19.73 2.42
N ARG A 540 -3.49 18.47 2.01
CA ARG A 540 -4.13 18.12 0.75
C ARG A 540 -5.32 17.20 1.01
N TYR A 541 -6.46 17.52 0.47
CA TYR A 541 -7.72 16.79 0.71
C TYR A 541 -8.62 16.70 -0.53
N ASP A 542 -8.00 16.79 -1.71
CA ASP A 542 -8.66 16.56 -3.00
C ASP A 542 -8.57 15.10 -3.48
N GLY A 543 -7.90 14.25 -2.68
CA GLY A 543 -7.69 12.84 -2.97
C GLY A 543 -6.54 12.57 -3.96
N ARG A 544 -5.79 13.57 -4.40
CA ARG A 544 -4.69 13.43 -5.33
C ARG A 544 -3.34 13.38 -4.62
N SER A 545 -2.37 12.69 -5.23
CA SER A 545 -0.97 12.76 -4.81
C SER A 545 -0.40 14.15 -5.01
N TRP A 546 0.57 14.54 -4.18
CA TRP A 546 1.33 15.78 -4.36
C TRP A 546 2.19 15.70 -5.62
N ASP A 547 2.28 16.81 -6.35
CA ASP A 547 3.42 17.03 -7.24
C ASP A 547 4.64 17.37 -6.38
N SER A 548 5.77 16.69 -6.63
CA SER A 548 6.96 16.80 -5.78
C SER A 548 7.63 18.17 -5.87
N ILE A 549 7.52 18.86 -7.00
CA ILE A 549 8.04 20.23 -7.20
C ILE A 549 7.14 21.22 -6.46
N GLU A 550 5.82 21.08 -6.58
CA GLU A 550 4.83 21.88 -5.84
C GLU A 550 5.03 21.74 -4.33
N LEU A 551 5.16 20.50 -3.83
CA LEU A 551 5.35 20.22 -2.40
C LEU A 551 6.66 20.84 -1.87
N ALA A 552 7.75 20.73 -2.61
CA ALA A 552 9.03 21.36 -2.26
C ALA A 552 8.91 22.90 -2.20
N LYS A 553 8.14 23.51 -3.11
CA LYS A 553 7.86 24.95 -3.11
C LYS A 553 7.06 25.36 -1.87
N LEU A 554 6.01 24.62 -1.52
CA LEU A 554 5.18 24.89 -0.33
C LEU A 554 5.99 24.79 0.97
N ILE A 555 6.89 23.80 1.08
CA ILE A 555 7.79 23.68 2.25
C ILE A 555 8.71 24.89 2.35
N ARG A 556 9.33 25.30 1.24
CA ARG A 556 10.20 26.48 1.21
C ARG A 556 9.44 27.78 1.57
N GLU A 557 8.21 27.94 1.13
CA GLU A 557 7.37 29.08 1.50
C GLU A 557 7.04 29.06 2.99
N ALA A 558 6.73 27.88 3.55
CA ALA A 558 6.43 27.70 4.97
C ALA A 558 7.66 27.92 5.87
N GLU A 559 8.90 27.77 5.38
CA GLU A 559 10.11 28.10 6.12
C GLU A 559 10.24 29.61 6.42
N HIS A 560 9.68 30.44 5.54
CA HIS A 560 9.82 31.88 5.61
C HIS A 560 8.57 32.58 6.19
N ALA A 561 7.48 31.84 6.39
CA ALA A 561 6.27 32.31 7.06
C ALA A 561 6.42 32.27 8.59
#